data_36199912a30d55547d9a4eda060dfe5f
#
_entry.id   36199912a30d55547d9a4eda060dfe5f
#
_cell.length_a   1.000
_cell.length_b   1.000
_cell.length_c   1.000
_cell.angle_alpha   90.00
_cell.angle_beta   90.00
_cell.angle_gamma   90.00
#
_symmetry.space_group_name_H-M   'P 1'
#
loop_
_entity.id
_entity.type
_entity.pdbx_description
1 polymer ?
#
loop_
_entity_poly.entity_id
_entity_poly.type
_entity_poly.pdbx_seq_one_letter_code
_entity_poly.pdbx_strand_id
1 'polypeptide(L)'
;AYELGVADYISRPFDAQVVYRRVTNTVRLYARQRRLSAMLARSTQWQRRREQVMIDVLGRIVGFRSGESAEHVRHVNQLTARLLDRLTEISGAYRLTQADCVTISTASALHDVGKTGVDQGILNKPGRLTPEEFEAVKQHTVIGEELLRGMRESVSYTHLTLPTSDLV
;
A
#
# COMPACT_ATOMS: atom_id res chain seq x y z
N ALA A 1 -11.40 34.27 24.27
CA ALA A 1 -10.11 34.33 23.56
C ALA A 1 -9.85 33.00 22.81
N TYR A 2 -10.05 31.85 23.43
CA TYR A 2 -9.82 30.53 22.79
C TYR A 2 -10.79 30.25 21.64
N GLU A 3 -12.02 30.71 21.70
CA GLU A 3 -13.02 30.60 20.62
C GLU A 3 -12.64 31.37 19.34
N LEU A 4 -11.72 32.33 19.47
CA LEU A 4 -11.17 33.13 18.37
C LEU A 4 -9.91 32.51 17.75
N GLY A 5 -9.57 31.26 18.11
CA GLY A 5 -8.39 30.56 17.56
C GLY A 5 -7.06 31.03 18.10
N VAL A 6 -7.04 31.74 19.23
CA VAL A 6 -5.81 32.19 19.89
C VAL A 6 -5.19 31.02 20.65
N ALA A 7 -3.92 30.72 20.36
CA ALA A 7 -3.20 29.59 20.96
C ALA A 7 -2.87 29.81 22.44
N ASP A 8 -2.67 31.08 22.86
CA ASP A 8 -2.40 31.45 24.25
C ASP A 8 -2.67 32.95 24.46
N TYR A 9 -2.87 33.37 25.71
CA TYR A 9 -3.01 34.79 26.09
C TYR A 9 -2.22 35.13 27.34
N ILE A 10 -1.85 36.39 27.45
CA ILE A 10 -1.06 36.93 28.59
C ILE A 10 -1.80 38.13 29.15
N SER A 11 -2.19 38.07 30.44
CA SER A 11 -2.84 39.16 31.16
C SER A 11 -1.82 40.18 31.64
N ARG A 12 -2.22 41.46 31.73
CA ARG A 12 -1.39 42.52 32.37
C ARG A 12 -1.72 42.62 33.85
N PRO A 13 -0.75 42.95 34.75
CA PRO A 13 0.69 43.06 34.50
C PRO A 13 1.32 41.68 34.22
N PHE A 14 2.33 41.61 33.36
CA PHE A 14 3.01 40.36 33.00
C PHE A 14 4.50 40.38 33.38
N ASP A 15 4.98 39.21 33.79
CA ASP A 15 6.41 38.96 34.00
C ASP A 15 7.08 38.58 32.68
N ALA A 16 8.18 39.25 32.34
CA ALA A 16 8.93 39.00 31.12
C ALA A 16 9.47 37.57 31.04
N GLN A 17 9.83 36.95 32.19
CA GLN A 17 10.28 35.56 32.19
C GLN A 17 9.16 34.58 31.87
N VAL A 18 7.94 34.85 32.34
CA VAL A 18 6.77 34.04 32.04
C VAL A 18 6.44 34.12 30.55
N VAL A 19 6.47 35.34 29.97
CA VAL A 19 6.27 35.54 28.53
C VAL A 19 7.31 34.76 27.71
N TYR A 20 8.58 34.93 28.05
CA TYR A 20 9.68 34.25 27.37
C TYR A 20 9.52 32.71 27.40
N ARG A 21 9.18 32.14 28.58
CA ARG A 21 8.97 30.69 28.71
C ARG A 21 7.77 30.20 27.86
N ARG A 22 6.65 30.93 27.88
CA ARG A 22 5.46 30.56 27.07
C ARG A 22 5.78 30.60 25.59
N VAL A 23 6.36 31.69 25.09
CA VAL A 23 6.75 31.81 23.68
C VAL A 23 7.71 30.69 23.28
N THR A 24 8.75 30.46 24.09
CA THR A 24 9.72 29.41 23.81
C THR A 24 9.09 28.02 23.78
N ASN A 25 8.20 27.72 24.71
CA ASN A 25 7.49 26.43 24.73
C ASN A 25 6.56 26.26 23.51
N THR A 26 5.84 27.32 23.16
CA THR A 26 4.98 27.30 21.98
C THR A 26 5.79 27.06 20.70
N VAL A 27 6.88 27.79 20.51
CA VAL A 27 7.76 27.60 19.35
C VAL A 27 8.35 26.18 19.32
N ARG A 28 8.79 25.64 20.47
CA ARG A 28 9.30 24.27 20.55
C ARG A 28 8.22 23.23 20.21
N LEU A 29 6.98 23.41 20.68
CA LEU A 29 5.86 22.52 20.36
C LEU A 29 5.56 22.52 18.85
N TYR A 30 5.46 23.69 18.23
CA TYR A 30 5.25 23.82 16.79
C TYR A 30 6.40 23.20 15.98
N ALA A 31 7.63 23.44 16.37
CA ALA A 31 8.79 22.83 15.72
C ALA A 31 8.77 21.31 15.83
N ARG A 32 8.41 20.77 17.00
CA ARG A 32 8.29 19.31 17.22
C ARG A 32 7.16 18.71 16.38
N GLN A 33 5.98 19.36 16.37
CA GLN A 33 4.84 18.92 15.58
C GLN A 33 5.19 18.88 14.08
N ARG A 34 5.83 19.93 13.57
CA ARG A 34 6.26 20.02 12.18
C ARG A 34 7.27 18.93 11.83
N ARG A 35 8.20 18.64 12.73
CA ARG A 35 9.17 17.55 12.56
C ARG A 35 8.50 16.18 12.52
N LEU A 36 7.54 15.91 13.42
CA LEU A 36 6.78 14.66 13.45
C LEU A 36 5.95 14.48 12.18
N SER A 37 5.26 15.54 11.74
CA SER A 37 4.48 15.50 10.48
C SER A 37 5.37 15.19 9.27
N ALA A 38 6.55 15.79 9.20
CA ALA A 38 7.51 15.52 8.13
C ALA A 38 8.06 14.08 8.19
N MET A 39 8.30 13.54 9.40
CA MET A 39 8.73 12.15 9.57
C MET A 39 7.62 11.17 9.14
N LEU A 40 6.37 11.41 9.52
CA LEU A 40 5.21 10.60 9.12
C LEU A 40 5.04 10.62 7.60
N ALA A 41 5.12 11.80 6.97
CA ALA A 41 5.01 11.93 5.52
C ALA A 41 6.12 11.15 4.79
N ARG A 42 7.36 11.20 5.30
CA ARG A 42 8.47 10.40 4.75
C ARG A 42 8.24 8.91 4.94
N SER A 43 7.81 8.47 6.12
CA SER A 43 7.55 7.06 6.42
C SER A 43 6.49 6.48 5.48
N THR A 44 5.37 7.18 5.29
CA THR A 44 4.30 6.74 4.37
C THR A 44 4.78 6.69 2.92
N GLN A 45 5.59 7.66 2.49
CA GLN A 45 6.16 7.64 1.15
C GLN A 45 7.12 6.47 0.94
N TRP A 46 7.95 6.15 1.93
CA TRP A 46 8.86 5.01 1.89
C TRP A 46 8.11 3.67 1.84
N GLN A 47 7.04 3.52 2.62
CA GLN A 47 6.19 2.32 2.57
C GLN A 47 5.59 2.13 1.18
N ARG A 48 4.95 3.16 0.61
CA ARG A 48 4.39 3.11 -0.74
C ARG A 48 5.43 2.72 -1.79
N ARG A 49 6.63 3.29 -1.69
CA ARG A 49 7.72 2.97 -2.63
C ARG A 49 8.19 1.53 -2.50
N ARG A 50 8.28 1.00 -1.29
CA ARG A 50 8.63 -0.42 -1.04
C ARG A 50 7.58 -1.35 -1.62
N GLU A 51 6.31 -1.07 -1.40
CA GLU A 51 5.19 -1.84 -1.95
C GLU A 51 5.25 -1.86 -3.48
N GLN A 52 5.45 -0.71 -4.11
CA GLN A 52 5.57 -0.60 -5.56
C GLN A 52 6.75 -1.41 -6.11
N VAL A 53 7.92 -1.31 -5.49
CA VAL A 53 9.10 -2.10 -5.89
C VAL A 53 8.82 -3.60 -5.75
N MET A 54 8.14 -4.02 -4.70
CA MET A 54 7.79 -5.43 -4.49
C MET A 54 6.84 -5.94 -5.57
N ILE A 55 5.80 -5.16 -5.92
CA ILE A 55 4.88 -5.47 -7.01
C ILE A 55 5.63 -5.58 -8.35
N ASP A 56 6.52 -4.62 -8.64
CA ASP A 56 7.32 -4.62 -9.87
C ASP A 56 8.24 -5.86 -9.95
N VAL A 57 8.85 -6.27 -8.84
CA VAL A 57 9.71 -7.46 -8.78
C VAL A 57 8.88 -8.74 -8.98
N LEU A 58 7.76 -8.86 -8.26
CA LEU A 58 6.87 -10.03 -8.40
C LEU A 58 6.30 -10.11 -9.83
N GLY A 59 5.85 -9.00 -10.38
CA GLY A 59 5.38 -8.93 -11.76
C GLY A 59 6.44 -9.36 -12.78
N ARG A 60 7.72 -8.99 -12.57
CA ARG A 60 8.82 -9.45 -13.43
C ARG A 60 9.07 -10.95 -13.31
N ILE A 61 9.00 -11.52 -12.09
CA ILE A 61 9.21 -12.96 -11.88
C ILE A 61 8.10 -13.75 -12.59
N VAL A 62 6.85 -13.33 -12.43
CA VAL A 62 5.69 -13.95 -13.08
C VAL A 62 5.79 -13.80 -14.59
N GLY A 63 6.04 -12.58 -15.09
CA GLY A 63 6.16 -12.29 -16.50
C GLY A 63 7.28 -13.07 -17.17
N PHE A 64 8.42 -13.27 -16.48
CA PHE A 64 9.53 -14.08 -17.00
C PHE A 64 9.12 -15.55 -17.26
N ARG A 65 8.22 -16.10 -16.44
CA ARG A 65 7.72 -17.47 -16.62
C ARG A 65 6.60 -17.58 -17.66
N SER A 66 5.74 -16.59 -17.77
CA SER A 66 4.55 -16.58 -18.64
C SER A 66 4.77 -15.93 -20.00
N GLY A 67 5.98 -15.40 -20.26
CA GLY A 67 6.25 -14.64 -21.48
C GLY A 67 5.60 -13.25 -21.50
N GLU A 68 5.02 -12.79 -20.39
CA GLU A 68 4.43 -11.47 -20.26
C GLU A 68 5.48 -10.42 -19.88
N SER A 69 5.31 -9.21 -20.40
CA SER A 69 6.22 -8.12 -20.05
C SER A 69 5.88 -7.51 -18.68
N ALA A 70 6.90 -7.09 -17.92
CA ALA A 70 6.69 -6.30 -16.70
C ALA A 70 5.89 -5.00 -16.94
N GLU A 71 5.86 -4.56 -18.18
CA GLU A 71 5.10 -3.40 -18.62
C GLU A 71 3.59 -3.69 -18.66
N HIS A 72 3.20 -4.90 -19.06
CA HIS A 72 1.81 -5.36 -19.00
C HIS A 72 1.29 -5.30 -17.55
N VAL A 73 1.99 -5.87 -16.60
CA VAL A 73 1.60 -5.85 -15.16
C VAL A 73 1.42 -4.42 -14.66
N ARG A 74 2.33 -3.52 -15.04
CA ARG A 74 2.24 -2.11 -14.66
C ARG A 74 1.03 -1.42 -15.29
N HIS A 75 0.76 -1.68 -16.57
CA HIS A 75 -0.40 -1.12 -17.26
C HIS A 75 -1.72 -1.60 -16.65
N VAL A 76 -1.85 -2.89 -16.35
CA VAL A 76 -3.03 -3.46 -15.66
C VAL A 76 -3.24 -2.77 -14.33
N ASN A 77 -2.21 -2.64 -13.50
CA ASN A 77 -2.30 -1.96 -12.20
C ASN A 77 -2.74 -0.49 -12.36
N GLN A 78 -2.11 0.27 -13.25
CA GLN A 78 -2.44 1.68 -13.48
C GLN A 78 -3.85 1.86 -14.04
N LEU A 79 -4.26 1.00 -14.97
CA LEU A 79 -5.60 1.05 -15.54
C LEU A 79 -6.65 0.76 -14.47
N THR A 80 -6.43 -0.27 -13.65
CA THR A 80 -7.32 -0.61 -12.53
C THR A 80 -7.43 0.55 -11.55
N ALA A 81 -6.31 1.18 -11.16
CA ALA A 81 -6.33 2.33 -10.26
C ALA A 81 -7.17 3.49 -10.84
N ARG A 82 -6.94 3.85 -12.11
CA ARG A 82 -7.72 4.91 -12.78
C ARG A 82 -9.20 4.59 -12.91
N LEU A 83 -9.56 3.33 -13.16
CA LEU A 83 -10.96 2.90 -13.22
C LEU A 83 -11.62 3.01 -11.85
N LEU A 84 -10.93 2.62 -10.77
CA LEU A 84 -11.42 2.74 -9.40
C LEU A 84 -11.60 4.20 -8.98
N ASP A 85 -10.62 5.07 -9.27
CA ASP A 85 -10.74 6.50 -9.02
C ASP A 85 -11.97 7.07 -9.73
N ARG A 86 -12.15 6.74 -11.01
CA ARG A 86 -13.31 7.20 -11.77
C ARG A 86 -14.62 6.61 -11.28
N LEU A 87 -14.64 5.36 -10.86
CA LEU A 87 -15.81 4.71 -10.30
C LEU A 87 -16.27 5.37 -9.00
N THR A 88 -15.33 5.72 -8.12
CA THR A 88 -15.63 6.41 -6.85
C THR A 88 -16.15 7.82 -7.05
N GLU A 89 -15.71 8.52 -8.11
CA GLU A 89 -16.22 9.84 -8.48
C GLU A 89 -17.66 9.80 -9.03
N ILE A 90 -17.98 8.80 -9.87
CA ILE A 90 -19.27 8.74 -10.57
C ILE A 90 -20.35 8.08 -9.69
N SER A 91 -19.99 7.09 -8.90
CA SER A 91 -20.96 6.27 -8.18
C SER A 91 -20.54 5.98 -6.74
N GLY A 92 -21.36 6.45 -5.79
CA GLY A 92 -21.28 6.06 -4.38
C GLY A 92 -21.83 4.65 -4.09
N ALA A 93 -22.32 3.92 -5.10
CA ALA A 93 -23.00 2.63 -4.91
C ALA A 93 -22.09 1.56 -4.30
N TYR A 94 -20.80 1.58 -4.62
CA TYR A 94 -19.85 0.55 -4.18
C TYR A 94 -19.18 0.85 -2.84
N ARG A 95 -19.35 2.05 -2.28
CA ARG A 95 -18.77 2.49 -0.98
C ARG A 95 -17.29 2.12 -0.79
N LEU A 96 -16.51 2.16 -1.86
CA LEU A 96 -15.08 1.84 -1.82
C LEU A 96 -14.34 2.93 -1.05
N THR A 97 -13.54 2.51 -0.08
CA THR A 97 -12.57 3.39 0.58
C THR A 97 -11.29 3.52 -0.26
N GLN A 98 -10.47 4.53 0.02
CA GLN A 98 -9.14 4.64 -0.60
C GLN A 98 -8.27 3.41 -0.34
N ALA A 99 -8.41 2.78 0.83
CA ALA A 99 -7.70 1.54 1.15
C ALA A 99 -8.15 0.37 0.27
N ASP A 100 -9.46 0.26 0.00
CA ASP A 100 -10.01 -0.76 -0.91
C ASP A 100 -9.48 -0.56 -2.34
N CYS A 101 -9.45 0.67 -2.83
CA CYS A 101 -8.91 0.99 -4.16
C CYS A 101 -7.44 0.59 -4.30
N VAL A 102 -6.62 0.88 -3.29
CA VAL A 102 -5.21 0.47 -3.25
C VAL A 102 -5.10 -1.05 -3.23
N THR A 103 -5.89 -1.73 -2.41
CA THR A 103 -5.87 -3.20 -2.32
C THR A 103 -6.26 -3.85 -3.64
N ILE A 104 -7.35 -3.39 -4.28
CA ILE A 104 -7.82 -3.93 -5.56
C ILE A 104 -6.79 -3.69 -6.67
N SER A 105 -6.21 -2.48 -6.74
CA SER A 105 -5.19 -2.19 -7.75
C SER A 105 -3.91 -3.02 -7.55
N THR A 106 -3.51 -3.25 -6.29
CA THR A 106 -2.39 -4.13 -5.96
C THR A 106 -2.69 -5.58 -6.35
N ALA A 107 -3.88 -6.07 -6.04
CA ALA A 107 -4.32 -7.41 -6.42
C ALA A 107 -4.35 -7.60 -7.94
N SER A 108 -4.74 -6.57 -8.70
CA SER A 108 -4.73 -6.62 -10.16
C SER A 108 -3.33 -6.83 -10.76
N ALA A 109 -2.29 -6.32 -10.10
CA ALA A 109 -0.91 -6.57 -10.52
C ALA A 109 -0.44 -8.01 -10.24
N LEU A 110 -1.12 -8.71 -9.34
CA LEU A 110 -0.79 -10.08 -8.93
C LEU A 110 -1.77 -11.13 -9.49
N HIS A 111 -2.69 -10.72 -10.40
CA HIS A 111 -3.74 -11.62 -10.92
C HIS A 111 -3.19 -12.90 -11.54
N ASP A 112 -2.00 -12.85 -12.09
CA ASP A 112 -1.33 -13.95 -12.77
C ASP A 112 -0.24 -14.67 -11.94
N VAL A 113 -0.11 -14.34 -10.64
CA VAL A 113 0.93 -14.94 -9.79
C VAL A 113 0.86 -16.47 -9.74
N GLY A 114 -0.33 -17.05 -9.89
CA GLY A 114 -0.55 -18.49 -9.92
C GLY A 114 -0.03 -19.19 -11.18
N LYS A 115 0.31 -18.45 -12.25
CA LYS A 115 0.99 -19.02 -13.43
C LYS A 115 2.33 -19.65 -13.06
N THR A 116 2.90 -19.29 -11.92
CA THR A 116 4.12 -19.92 -11.40
C THR A 116 3.95 -21.41 -11.09
N GLY A 117 2.75 -21.88 -10.84
CA GLY A 117 2.41 -23.28 -10.60
C GLY A 117 1.94 -24.06 -11.84
N VAL A 118 1.79 -23.39 -12.98
CA VAL A 118 1.38 -24.02 -14.24
C VAL A 118 2.64 -24.51 -15.00
N ASP A 119 2.49 -25.64 -15.71
CA ASP A 119 3.57 -26.20 -16.54
C ASP A 119 4.04 -25.21 -17.60
N GLN A 120 5.35 -25.01 -17.67
CA GLN A 120 5.94 -24.01 -18.57
C GLN A 120 5.83 -24.42 -20.05
N GLY A 121 5.80 -25.72 -20.34
CA GLY A 121 5.60 -26.24 -21.70
C GLY A 121 4.22 -25.89 -22.22
N ILE A 122 3.21 -25.89 -21.35
CA ILE A 122 1.83 -25.46 -21.68
C ILE A 122 1.76 -23.94 -21.85
N LEU A 123 2.32 -23.19 -20.90
CA LEU A 123 2.29 -21.72 -20.94
C LEU A 123 2.95 -21.13 -22.19
N ASN A 124 4.08 -21.72 -22.60
CA ASN A 124 4.88 -21.24 -23.72
C ASN A 124 4.69 -22.07 -25.00
N LYS A 125 3.62 -22.88 -25.08
CA LYS A 125 3.34 -23.69 -26.24
C LYS A 125 3.17 -22.86 -27.51
N PRO A 126 3.94 -23.09 -28.56
CA PRO A 126 3.72 -22.42 -29.83
C PRO A 126 2.44 -22.98 -30.49
N GLY A 127 1.35 -22.21 -30.48
CA GLY A 127 0.09 -22.57 -31.09
C GLY A 127 -1.09 -22.59 -30.12
N ARG A 128 -2.18 -23.20 -30.55
CA ARG A 128 -3.41 -23.30 -29.74
C ARG A 128 -3.26 -24.37 -28.66
N LEU A 129 -3.77 -24.09 -27.48
CA LEU A 129 -3.90 -25.06 -26.39
C LEU A 129 -5.02 -26.04 -26.69
N THR A 130 -4.86 -27.31 -26.28
CA THR A 130 -5.97 -28.27 -26.24
C THR A 130 -6.97 -27.88 -25.14
N PRO A 131 -8.19 -28.42 -25.13
CA PRO A 131 -9.13 -28.18 -24.04
C PRO A 131 -8.57 -28.53 -22.67
N GLU A 132 -7.82 -29.63 -22.55
CA GLU A 132 -7.19 -30.09 -21.31
C GLU A 132 -6.07 -29.14 -20.84
N GLU A 133 -5.24 -28.71 -21.78
CA GLU A 133 -4.17 -27.73 -21.51
C GLU A 133 -4.77 -26.38 -21.07
N PHE A 134 -5.88 -25.97 -21.70
CA PHE A 134 -6.56 -24.73 -21.32
C PHE A 134 -7.14 -24.81 -19.91
N GLU A 135 -7.74 -25.96 -19.52
CA GLU A 135 -8.19 -26.17 -18.15
C GLU A 135 -7.01 -26.16 -17.16
N ALA A 136 -5.86 -26.73 -17.54
CA ALA A 136 -4.66 -26.66 -16.71
C ALA A 136 -4.18 -25.20 -16.50
N VAL A 137 -4.21 -24.37 -17.53
CA VAL A 137 -3.88 -22.94 -17.40
C VAL A 137 -4.86 -22.20 -16.49
N LYS A 138 -6.16 -22.50 -16.56
CA LYS A 138 -7.16 -21.89 -15.67
C LYS A 138 -6.89 -22.14 -14.19
N GLN A 139 -6.19 -23.22 -13.84
CA GLN A 139 -5.83 -23.50 -12.45
C GLN A 139 -4.93 -22.41 -11.85
N HIS A 140 -4.32 -21.54 -12.65
CA HIS A 140 -3.52 -20.42 -12.10
C HIS A 140 -4.33 -19.52 -11.17
N THR A 141 -5.65 -19.38 -11.36
CA THR A 141 -6.49 -18.56 -10.49
C THR A 141 -6.61 -19.16 -9.09
N VAL A 142 -6.76 -20.48 -9.00
CA VAL A 142 -6.82 -21.21 -7.72
C VAL A 142 -5.46 -21.20 -7.02
N ILE A 143 -4.41 -21.53 -7.78
CA ILE A 143 -3.02 -21.50 -7.28
C ILE A 143 -2.66 -20.10 -6.79
N GLY A 144 -3.05 -19.05 -7.52
CA GLY A 144 -2.83 -17.67 -7.14
C GLY A 144 -3.55 -17.28 -5.84
N GLU A 145 -4.79 -17.73 -5.68
CA GLU A 145 -5.54 -17.54 -4.44
C GLU A 145 -4.84 -18.19 -3.25
N GLU A 146 -4.41 -19.45 -3.38
CA GLU A 146 -3.70 -20.18 -2.33
C GLU A 146 -2.39 -19.49 -1.93
N LEU A 147 -1.59 -19.05 -2.91
CA LEU A 147 -0.35 -18.31 -2.67
C LEU A 147 -0.58 -17.01 -1.90
N LEU A 148 -1.59 -16.23 -2.29
CA LEU A 148 -1.92 -14.97 -1.64
C LEU A 148 -2.55 -15.16 -0.26
N ARG A 149 -3.32 -16.22 -0.06
CA ARG A 149 -3.91 -16.58 1.24
C ARG A 149 -2.82 -16.96 2.25
N GLY A 150 -1.86 -17.77 1.87
CA GLY A 150 -0.72 -18.15 2.72
C GLY A 150 0.13 -16.94 3.15
N MET A 151 0.24 -15.91 2.31
CA MET A 151 0.91 -14.67 2.67
C MET A 151 0.16 -13.88 3.78
N ARG A 152 -1.18 -13.85 3.76
CA ARG A 152 -1.97 -13.18 4.82
C ARG A 152 -1.76 -13.81 6.18
N GLU A 153 -1.73 -15.12 6.26
CA GLU A 153 -1.50 -15.86 7.50
C GLU A 153 -0.09 -15.60 8.05
N SER A 154 0.92 -15.60 7.18
CA SER A 154 2.31 -15.31 7.55
C SER A 154 2.50 -13.88 8.08
N VAL A 155 1.85 -12.88 7.50
CA VAL A 155 1.92 -11.48 7.94
C VAL A 155 1.22 -11.28 9.30
N SER A 156 0.11 -11.96 9.55
CA SER A 156 -0.56 -11.93 10.86
C SER A 156 0.32 -12.50 11.97
N TYR A 157 1.12 -13.52 11.69
CA TYR A 157 2.04 -14.13 12.66
C TYR A 157 3.22 -13.23 13.02
N THR A 158 3.76 -12.46 12.07
CA THR A 158 4.91 -11.57 12.31
C THR A 158 4.55 -10.34 13.15
N HIS A 159 3.29 -9.90 13.15
CA HIS A 159 2.83 -8.83 14.03
C HIS A 159 2.56 -9.27 15.49
N LEU A 160 2.39 -10.56 15.74
CA LEU A 160 2.16 -11.10 17.08
C LEU A 160 3.44 -11.47 17.83
N THR A 161 4.59 -11.46 17.18
CA THR A 161 5.87 -11.91 17.75
C THR A 161 6.91 -10.81 17.96
N LEU A 162 6.52 -9.53 17.90
CA LEU A 162 7.40 -8.47 18.38
C LEU A 162 7.39 -8.47 19.92
N PRO A 163 8.50 -8.84 20.58
CA PRO A 163 8.57 -8.72 22.04
C PRO A 163 8.51 -7.24 22.42
N THR A 164 7.52 -6.89 23.22
CA THR A 164 7.44 -5.61 23.95
C THR A 164 8.40 -5.62 25.14
N SER A 165 9.64 -5.92 24.93
CA SER A 165 10.69 -5.76 25.92
C SER A 165 11.75 -4.87 25.30
N ASP A 166 11.66 -3.59 25.62
CA ASP A 166 12.74 -2.63 25.84
C ASP A 166 12.20 -1.22 25.80
N LEU A 167 11.41 -0.88 26.84
CA LEU A 167 11.22 0.49 27.28
C LEU A 167 11.34 0.48 28.83
N VAL A 168 12.58 0.49 29.29
CA VAL A 168 12.94 1.02 30.62
C VAL A 168 13.81 2.24 30.40
#